data_571c7534299123eb81af38f1cc1c715a
#
_entry.id   571c7534299123eb81af38f1cc1c715a
#
_cell.length_a   1.000
_cell.length_b   1.000
_cell.length_c   1.000
_cell.angle_alpha   90.00
_cell.angle_beta   90.00
_cell.angle_gamma   90.00
#
_symmetry.space_group_name_H-M   'P 1'
#
loop_
_entity.id
_entity.type
_entity.pdbx_description
1 polymer ?
#
loop_
_entity_poly.entity_id
_entity_poly.type
_entity_poly.pdbx_seq_one_letter_code
_entity_poly.pdbx_strand_id
1 'polypeptide(L)'
;MKKLIMKMLFILIALLLINGCSNKNTTNNNKDNQKEMNTSQTEHTKTEDTKTEDTQKTTLPTKKDPIQEQLNKMTLNEKIGQMIIAGFDGITVNSNTQNLINKYKPGGLILYQTNVKDAAQLVNLTNAIKTVNSKNKVPLFISVDQEGGRVHRMPTSIQNTPSARTIGNKNDEKYAYNIGKVIAYELQAFGFNTDFAPVLDIQSNPKNTVIGDRSFGSNSSIVSNLGVSMMKGIGSGKIIPVIKHFPGHGDTSVDSHLELPFVLNDLTRLKKVELVPFNNAIKDHADMVMIAHILVKKIDPNYPASMSKTIITNLLRKQSGFGGVVITDDMTMGAIAKHYNLKDAAVRAVNAGSDIILVGHGMDNVATVYKSIYSAVKNHTISEDTINKSVYRILTLKHKYNINNNKVAPVNVNNLNNRITKTISNASVSATNSTKNKLLINIATKAKVGSIINADFHLKSNTIDEVRKSWGKEDKCDYVAAAKGTFCTYSKQHVVVAYYKGQQLFEIRSYDPSLKALTIQDIKNYFGSPKTDVKTTNKEEIISYTVGTNTLKFVFPLGTQHLYLDHYSLYNASIVKNNMAG
;
A
#
# COMPACT_ATOMS: atom_id res chain seq x y z
N MET A 1 27.24 -49.89 10.80
CA MET A 1 26.58 -51.06 11.44
C MET A 1 25.27 -50.62 12.03
N LYS A 2 24.27 -51.37 11.61
CA LYS A 2 22.87 -51.49 12.08
C LYS A 2 22.01 -50.24 11.79
N LYS A 3 21.28 -50.11 10.65
CA LYS A 3 20.22 -51.00 10.07
C LYS A 3 19.29 -51.57 11.12
N LEU A 4 18.07 -51.12 10.95
CA LEU A 4 16.88 -51.99 10.85
C LEU A 4 15.95 -51.90 12.06
N ILE A 5 14.70 -51.89 11.69
CA ILE A 5 13.49 -52.26 12.45
C ILE A 5 12.84 -50.99 13.07
N MET A 6 11.69 -50.52 12.62
CA MET A 6 10.48 -51.28 12.41
C MET A 6 9.51 -50.62 11.46
N LYS A 7 9.17 -51.32 10.44
CA LYS A 7 7.90 -51.25 9.71
C LYS A 7 6.80 -51.90 10.58
N MET A 8 5.58 -51.51 10.27
CA MET A 8 4.30 -52.11 10.67
C MET A 8 3.59 -51.46 11.85
N LEU A 9 2.60 -50.65 11.53
CA LEU A 9 1.21 -50.97 11.83
C LEU A 9 0.31 -50.24 10.83
N PHE A 10 0.13 -50.84 9.67
CA PHE A 10 -1.10 -50.81 8.85
C PHE A 10 -2.06 -51.81 9.44
N ILE A 11 -3.34 -51.59 9.22
CA ILE A 11 -4.53 -52.46 9.29
C ILE A 11 -5.58 -51.78 10.17
N LEU A 12 -6.52 -51.25 9.53
CA LEU A 12 -7.84 -51.74 9.08
C LEU A 12 -8.95 -51.24 10.01
N ILE A 13 -9.82 -50.43 9.53
CA ILE A 13 -11.27 -50.70 9.55
C ILE A 13 -11.86 -49.92 8.38
N ALA A 14 -12.06 -50.64 7.31
CA ALA A 14 -13.00 -50.34 6.24
C ALA A 14 -14.27 -51.17 6.49
N LEU A 15 -15.38 -50.68 5.93
CA LEU A 15 -16.65 -51.39 5.72
C LEU A 15 -17.69 -51.32 6.86
N LEU A 16 -18.68 -50.52 6.61
CA LEU A 16 -20.04 -51.04 6.38
C LEU A 16 -20.86 -50.05 5.60
N LEU A 17 -21.00 -50.35 4.36
CA LEU A 17 -22.06 -50.09 3.40
C LEU A 17 -23.44 -50.50 3.98
N ILE A 18 -24.53 -49.87 3.59
CA ILE A 18 -25.57 -50.42 2.72
C ILE A 18 -26.89 -49.72 2.99
N ASN A 19 -27.38 -49.07 1.92
CA ASN A 19 -28.72 -49.04 1.37
C ASN A 19 -29.97 -48.72 2.22
N GLY A 20 -30.76 -47.88 1.65
CA GLY A 20 -32.20 -47.82 1.88
C GLY A 20 -32.85 -46.78 1.03
N CYS A 21 -33.24 -47.15 -0.17
CA CYS A 21 -34.11 -46.43 -1.10
C CYS A 21 -35.53 -46.28 -0.55
N SER A 22 -36.20 -45.26 -1.07
CA SER A 22 -37.55 -45.29 -1.64
C SER A 22 -38.69 -44.57 -0.94
N ASN A 23 -39.12 -43.55 -1.59
CA ASN A 23 -40.47 -43.28 -2.09
C ASN A 23 -41.62 -42.83 -1.17
N LYS A 24 -42.21 -41.81 -1.71
CA LYS A 24 -43.64 -41.52 -1.92
C LYS A 24 -44.41 -40.63 -0.93
N ASN A 25 -44.75 -39.48 -1.53
CA ASN A 25 -46.13 -38.92 -1.64
C ASN A 25 -47.02 -38.86 -0.40
N THR A 26 -47.48 -37.69 -0.09
CA THR A 26 -48.91 -37.26 -0.30
C THR A 26 -49.14 -35.92 0.40
N THR A 27 -49.53 -34.94 -0.39
CA THR A 27 -50.79 -34.18 -0.42
C THR A 27 -51.40 -33.75 0.92
N ASN A 28 -51.66 -32.50 1.04
CA ASN A 28 -52.89 -31.71 1.03
C ASN A 28 -52.77 -30.44 1.84
N ASN A 29 -53.06 -29.33 1.15
CA ASN A 29 -54.27 -28.50 1.23
C ASN A 29 -54.40 -27.67 2.54
N ASN A 30 -54.54 -26.39 2.48
CA ASN A 30 -55.61 -25.51 2.04
C ASN A 30 -55.26 -24.06 2.30
N LYS A 31 -55.54 -23.22 1.31
CA LYS A 31 -56.60 -22.16 1.26
C LYS A 31 -56.32 -20.94 2.15
N ASP A 32 -56.54 -19.77 1.79
CA ASP A 32 -57.23 -18.95 0.79
C ASP A 32 -56.84 -17.49 1.11
N ASN A 33 -56.70 -16.60 0.22
CA ASN A 33 -57.71 -15.70 -0.30
C ASN A 33 -57.13 -14.73 -1.32
N GLN A 34 -57.79 -14.81 -2.42
CA GLN A 34 -57.87 -13.92 -3.54
C GLN A 34 -58.33 -12.49 -3.18
N LYS A 35 -57.94 -11.53 -3.99
CA LYS A 35 -58.89 -10.67 -4.67
C LYS A 35 -58.29 -10.11 -5.98
N GLU A 36 -58.92 -10.58 -7.02
CA GLU A 36 -58.96 -10.09 -8.41
C GLU A 36 -59.60 -8.72 -8.52
N MET A 37 -59.37 -8.04 -9.59
CA MET A 37 -60.28 -7.73 -10.75
C MET A 37 -59.91 -6.35 -11.30
N ASN A 38 -59.97 -5.98 -12.56
CA ASN A 38 -60.45 -6.63 -13.80
C ASN A 38 -60.02 -5.75 -14.98
N THR A 39 -59.82 -6.39 -16.06
CA THR A 39 -59.78 -5.99 -17.47
C THR A 39 -60.99 -5.16 -17.92
N SER A 40 -60.81 -4.26 -18.92
CA SER A 40 -61.67 -4.31 -20.11
C SER A 40 -61.09 -3.52 -21.29
N GLN A 41 -61.13 -4.19 -22.42
CA GLN A 41 -60.98 -3.69 -23.81
C GLN A 41 -62.24 -2.89 -24.24
N THR A 42 -62.10 -2.00 -25.23
CA THR A 42 -62.70 -2.02 -26.53
C THR A 42 -62.51 -0.68 -27.28
N GLU A 43 -61.96 -0.73 -28.41
CA GLU A 43 -62.24 -0.52 -29.81
C GLU A 43 -62.88 0.82 -30.31
N HIS A 44 -62.22 1.30 -31.40
CA HIS A 44 -62.64 2.00 -32.59
C HIS A 44 -63.19 3.46 -32.50
N THR A 45 -62.68 4.42 -33.24
CA THR A 45 -62.71 4.68 -34.68
C THR A 45 -62.18 6.09 -35.02
N LYS A 46 -61.46 6.15 -36.15
CA LYS A 46 -61.40 7.17 -37.24
C LYS A 46 -60.99 8.62 -37.02
N THR A 47 -59.87 8.89 -37.69
CA THR A 47 -59.57 9.97 -38.67
C THR A 47 -59.92 11.41 -38.32
N GLU A 48 -58.86 12.26 -38.31
CA GLU A 48 -58.74 13.40 -39.23
C GLU A 48 -57.32 14.03 -39.12
N ASP A 49 -56.85 14.45 -40.27
CA ASP A 49 -55.60 15.14 -40.57
C ASP A 49 -55.34 16.37 -39.70
N THR A 50 -54.09 16.61 -39.27
CA THR A 50 -53.43 17.91 -39.50
C THR A 50 -51.97 17.93 -38.98
N LYS A 51 -51.12 18.36 -39.90
CA LYS A 51 -49.82 19.07 -39.72
C LYS A 51 -48.67 18.38 -39.01
N THR A 52 -47.77 17.89 -39.83
CA THR A 52 -46.33 17.79 -39.60
C THR A 52 -45.75 19.04 -38.92
N GLU A 53 -45.47 18.98 -37.62
CA GLU A 53 -44.47 19.81 -36.98
C GLU A 53 -43.16 19.03 -36.95
N ASP A 54 -42.22 19.54 -37.72
CA ASP A 54 -40.81 19.12 -37.79
C ASP A 54 -40.14 19.40 -36.44
N THR A 55 -40.18 18.44 -35.51
CA THR A 55 -39.41 18.52 -34.29
C THR A 55 -37.96 18.27 -34.65
N GLN A 56 -37.24 19.33 -34.99
CA GLN A 56 -35.79 19.37 -34.95
C GLN A 56 -35.33 18.88 -33.58
N LYS A 57 -34.85 17.64 -33.58
CA LYS A 57 -34.13 17.04 -32.48
C LYS A 57 -32.82 17.83 -32.33
N THR A 58 -32.82 18.87 -31.49
CA THR A 58 -31.64 19.63 -31.11
C THR A 58 -30.72 18.67 -30.37
N THR A 59 -29.83 18.02 -31.11
CA THR A 59 -28.68 17.31 -30.52
C THR A 59 -27.82 18.37 -29.87
N LEU A 60 -27.84 18.39 -28.53
CA LEU A 60 -26.84 19.12 -27.74
C LEU A 60 -25.46 18.76 -28.29
N PRO A 61 -24.58 19.73 -28.56
CA PRO A 61 -23.23 19.44 -29.05
C PRO A 61 -22.53 18.55 -28.04
N THR A 62 -22.26 17.31 -28.41
CA THR A 62 -21.41 16.41 -27.61
C THR A 62 -20.09 17.08 -27.42
N LYS A 63 -19.74 17.37 -26.15
CA LYS A 63 -18.45 17.98 -25.78
C LYS A 63 -17.32 17.12 -26.37
N LYS A 64 -16.60 17.65 -27.36
CA LYS A 64 -15.54 16.92 -28.04
C LYS A 64 -14.49 16.50 -27.02
N ASP A 65 -14.11 15.23 -27.01
CA ASP A 65 -13.03 14.70 -26.17
C ASP A 65 -11.65 15.14 -26.75
N PRO A 66 -10.93 16.06 -26.10
CA PRO A 66 -9.67 16.57 -26.62
C PRO A 66 -8.57 15.49 -26.70
N ILE A 67 -8.64 14.47 -25.85
CA ILE A 67 -7.70 13.34 -25.87
C ILE A 67 -7.94 12.48 -27.11
N GLN A 68 -9.21 12.19 -27.39
CA GLN A 68 -9.56 11.43 -28.59
C GLN A 68 -9.22 12.19 -29.87
N GLU A 69 -9.40 13.51 -29.90
CA GLU A 69 -8.99 14.33 -31.04
C GLU A 69 -7.47 14.32 -31.25
N GLN A 70 -6.70 14.42 -30.16
CA GLN A 70 -5.25 14.30 -30.22
C GLN A 70 -4.81 12.92 -30.75
N LEU A 71 -5.40 11.84 -30.21
CA LEU A 71 -5.13 10.47 -30.61
C LEU A 71 -5.40 10.26 -32.11
N ASN A 72 -6.50 10.78 -32.61
CA ASN A 72 -6.90 10.63 -34.02
C ASN A 72 -5.92 11.33 -35.00
N LYS A 73 -5.21 12.37 -34.53
CA LYS A 73 -4.20 13.12 -35.32
C LYS A 73 -2.81 12.48 -35.27
N MET A 74 -2.63 11.41 -34.49
CA MET A 74 -1.33 10.72 -34.35
C MET A 74 -1.17 9.61 -35.40
N THR A 75 0.00 9.55 -36.00
CA THR A 75 0.40 8.41 -36.84
C THR A 75 0.65 7.16 -36.00
N LEU A 76 0.59 5.97 -36.61
CA LEU A 76 0.93 4.71 -35.93
C LEU A 76 2.33 4.78 -35.28
N ASN A 77 3.28 5.37 -35.99
CA ASN A 77 4.64 5.56 -35.47
C ASN A 77 4.67 6.39 -34.18
N GLU A 78 3.94 7.49 -34.12
CA GLU A 78 3.84 8.33 -32.93
C GLU A 78 3.12 7.61 -31.79
N LYS A 79 2.07 6.84 -32.09
CA LYS A 79 1.35 6.03 -31.11
C LYS A 79 2.24 4.97 -30.46
N ILE A 80 2.99 4.21 -31.26
CA ILE A 80 3.92 3.18 -30.76
C ILE A 80 5.04 3.83 -29.93
N GLY A 81 5.55 4.97 -30.36
CA GLY A 81 6.53 5.72 -29.59
C GLY A 81 6.02 6.03 -28.17
N GLN A 82 4.77 6.50 -28.03
CA GLN A 82 4.18 6.79 -26.71
C GLN A 82 4.07 5.58 -25.81
N MET A 83 4.07 4.37 -26.33
CA MET A 83 4.05 3.12 -25.57
C MET A 83 5.44 2.67 -25.09
N ILE A 84 6.48 3.47 -25.22
CA ILE A 84 7.84 3.14 -24.80
C ILE A 84 8.37 4.20 -23.85
N ILE A 85 8.87 3.77 -22.68
CA ILE A 85 9.77 4.56 -21.83
C ILE A 85 11.17 3.99 -22.01
N ALA A 86 12.13 4.82 -22.36
CA ALA A 86 13.48 4.40 -22.73
C ALA A 86 14.53 4.98 -21.78
N GLY A 87 15.52 4.17 -21.43
CA GLY A 87 16.76 4.67 -20.83
C GLY A 87 17.73 5.17 -21.91
N PHE A 88 18.75 5.89 -21.48
CA PHE A 88 19.82 6.40 -22.34
C PHE A 88 21.12 6.53 -21.56
N ASP A 89 22.23 6.55 -22.26
CA ASP A 89 23.56 6.63 -21.66
C ASP A 89 24.07 8.07 -21.61
N GLY A 90 24.82 8.37 -20.55
CA GLY A 90 25.51 9.63 -20.38
C GLY A 90 24.80 10.65 -19.49
N ILE A 91 25.56 11.68 -19.12
CA ILE A 91 25.13 12.76 -18.23
C ILE A 91 24.70 14.05 -18.98
N THR A 92 24.69 13.99 -20.32
CA THR A 92 24.26 15.08 -21.21
C THR A 92 23.48 14.51 -22.38
N VAL A 93 22.68 15.32 -23.04
CA VAL A 93 21.99 14.96 -24.28
C VAL A 93 22.99 14.92 -25.43
N ASN A 94 23.35 13.71 -25.87
CA ASN A 94 24.22 13.46 -27.02
C ASN A 94 23.39 13.15 -28.29
N SER A 95 24.07 12.86 -29.41
CA SER A 95 23.43 12.54 -30.68
C SER A 95 22.50 11.33 -30.60
N ASN A 96 22.87 10.30 -29.82
CA ASN A 96 22.04 9.11 -29.62
C ASN A 96 20.75 9.45 -28.87
N THR A 97 20.85 10.25 -27.80
CA THR A 97 19.68 10.72 -27.04
C THR A 97 18.76 11.59 -27.91
N GLN A 98 19.34 12.48 -28.75
CA GLN A 98 18.57 13.29 -29.71
C GLN A 98 17.84 12.40 -30.73
N ASN A 99 18.55 11.40 -31.29
CA ASN A 99 17.96 10.44 -32.22
C ASN A 99 16.84 9.63 -31.56
N LEU A 100 17.02 9.19 -30.31
CA LEU A 100 15.99 8.50 -29.55
C LEU A 100 14.70 9.34 -29.48
N ILE A 101 14.81 10.58 -29.05
CA ILE A 101 13.67 11.49 -28.88
C ILE A 101 13.01 11.85 -30.21
N ASN A 102 13.81 12.19 -31.23
CA ASN A 102 13.29 12.72 -32.50
C ASN A 102 12.74 11.61 -33.41
N LYS A 103 13.40 10.47 -33.48
CA LYS A 103 13.05 9.38 -34.39
C LYS A 103 11.93 8.51 -33.84
N TYR A 104 12.04 8.08 -32.58
CA TYR A 104 11.08 7.13 -31.97
C TYR A 104 9.96 7.83 -31.21
N LYS A 105 10.11 9.13 -30.86
CA LYS A 105 9.12 9.91 -30.12
C LYS A 105 8.57 9.18 -28.91
N PRO A 106 9.44 8.69 -27.98
CA PRO A 106 9.03 7.85 -26.87
C PRO A 106 8.00 8.53 -25.98
N GLY A 107 7.21 7.75 -25.26
CA GLY A 107 6.31 8.25 -24.23
C GLY A 107 7.03 8.88 -23.06
N GLY A 108 8.26 8.43 -22.78
CA GLY A 108 9.10 8.96 -21.72
C GLY A 108 10.54 8.51 -21.78
N LEU A 109 11.33 9.08 -20.86
CA LEU A 109 12.69 8.64 -20.57
C LEU A 109 12.80 8.31 -19.08
N ILE A 110 13.61 7.28 -18.78
CA ILE A 110 14.03 6.96 -17.40
C ILE A 110 15.48 7.35 -17.21
N LEU A 111 15.78 7.97 -16.05
CA LEU A 111 17.13 8.30 -15.63
C LEU A 111 17.56 7.38 -14.48
N TYR A 112 18.77 6.87 -14.58
CA TYR A 112 19.44 6.06 -13.56
C TYR A 112 20.53 6.86 -12.85
N GLN A 113 21.14 6.29 -11.81
CA GLN A 113 22.25 6.92 -11.10
C GLN A 113 23.42 7.30 -12.03
N THR A 114 23.65 6.55 -13.08
CA THR A 114 24.67 6.81 -14.11
C THR A 114 24.43 8.07 -14.93
N ASN A 115 23.21 8.60 -14.93
CA ASN A 115 22.88 9.89 -15.58
C ASN A 115 23.05 11.09 -14.64
N VAL A 116 23.41 10.87 -13.38
CA VAL A 116 23.43 11.90 -12.34
C VAL A 116 24.85 12.11 -11.83
N LYS A 117 25.36 13.34 -11.99
CA LYS A 117 26.66 13.79 -11.48
C LYS A 117 26.50 14.73 -10.28
N ASP A 118 25.84 15.85 -10.50
CA ASP A 118 25.59 16.90 -9.51
C ASP A 118 24.28 17.63 -9.81
N ALA A 119 23.86 18.52 -8.92
CA ALA A 119 22.58 19.22 -9.02
C ALA A 119 22.45 20.11 -10.27
N ALA A 120 23.50 20.83 -10.63
CA ALA A 120 23.49 21.69 -11.80
C ALA A 120 23.42 20.89 -13.10
N GLN A 121 24.22 19.80 -13.16
CA GLN A 121 24.23 18.90 -14.32
C GLN A 121 22.85 18.23 -14.51
N LEU A 122 22.21 17.75 -13.44
CA LEU A 122 20.91 17.07 -13.54
C LEU A 122 19.81 18.01 -14.05
N VAL A 123 19.76 19.26 -13.55
CA VAL A 123 18.84 20.29 -14.07
C VAL A 123 19.11 20.59 -15.54
N ASN A 124 20.38 20.73 -15.92
CA ASN A 124 20.75 20.98 -17.31
C ASN A 124 20.34 19.82 -18.22
N LEU A 125 20.53 18.57 -17.78
CA LEU A 125 20.15 17.38 -18.52
C LEU A 125 18.64 17.29 -18.74
N THR A 126 17.83 17.42 -17.69
CA THR A 126 16.37 17.36 -17.81
C THR A 126 15.81 18.52 -18.65
N ASN A 127 16.38 19.73 -18.53
CA ASN A 127 16.02 20.88 -19.36
C ASN A 127 16.42 20.69 -20.83
N ALA A 128 17.58 20.08 -21.11
CA ALA A 128 18.01 19.75 -22.46
C ALA A 128 17.09 18.70 -23.11
N ILE A 129 16.69 17.65 -22.37
CA ILE A 129 15.70 16.66 -22.82
C ILE A 129 14.40 17.34 -23.22
N LYS A 130 13.86 18.21 -22.38
CA LYS A 130 12.64 18.99 -22.66
C LYS A 130 12.79 19.88 -23.90
N THR A 131 13.96 20.48 -24.06
CA THR A 131 14.26 21.31 -25.24
C THR A 131 14.26 20.49 -26.53
N VAL A 132 14.89 19.33 -26.53
CA VAL A 132 14.87 18.44 -27.72
C VAL A 132 13.45 17.98 -28.01
N ASN A 133 12.69 17.60 -26.97
CA ASN A 133 11.32 17.11 -27.13
C ASN A 133 10.31 18.22 -27.50
N SER A 134 10.65 19.49 -27.40
CA SER A 134 9.70 20.59 -27.72
C SER A 134 9.21 20.57 -29.17
N LYS A 135 9.94 19.90 -30.06
CA LYS A 135 9.54 19.67 -31.46
C LYS A 135 8.47 18.58 -31.61
N ASN A 136 8.27 17.75 -30.60
CA ASN A 136 7.28 16.67 -30.59
C ASN A 136 5.94 17.18 -30.05
N LYS A 137 4.82 16.61 -30.53
CA LYS A 137 3.45 17.00 -30.15
C LYS A 137 3.09 16.60 -28.71
N VAL A 138 3.76 15.60 -28.16
CA VAL A 138 3.46 15.04 -26.84
C VAL A 138 4.69 15.19 -25.93
N PRO A 139 4.53 15.77 -24.74
CA PRO A 139 5.62 15.88 -23.76
C PRO A 139 5.97 14.51 -23.17
N LEU A 140 7.22 14.38 -22.66
CA LEU A 140 7.77 13.14 -22.12
C LEU A 140 7.37 12.93 -20.64
N PHE A 141 7.11 11.68 -20.26
CA PHE A 141 7.39 11.26 -18.89
C PHE A 141 8.91 11.34 -18.67
N ILE A 142 9.34 12.04 -17.64
CA ILE A 142 10.74 12.06 -17.18
C ILE A 142 10.73 11.34 -15.84
N SER A 143 11.19 10.09 -15.87
CA SER A 143 10.97 9.10 -14.82
C SER A 143 12.26 8.78 -14.06
N VAL A 144 12.12 8.34 -12.82
CA VAL A 144 13.21 7.87 -11.97
C VAL A 144 12.66 6.90 -10.92
N ASP A 145 13.54 6.07 -10.33
CA ASP A 145 13.26 5.31 -9.12
C ASP A 145 13.75 6.09 -7.90
N GLN A 146 12.90 6.86 -7.26
CA GLN A 146 13.21 7.60 -6.05
C GLN A 146 12.37 7.09 -4.88
N GLU A 147 12.80 5.94 -4.31
CA GLU A 147 12.05 5.28 -3.23
C GLU A 147 12.42 5.80 -1.83
N GLY A 148 13.58 6.45 -1.72
CA GLY A 148 14.27 6.72 -0.47
C GLY A 148 15.12 5.53 0.02
N GLY A 149 15.80 5.71 1.16
CA GLY A 149 16.71 4.68 1.67
C GLY A 149 17.81 4.34 0.66
N ARG A 150 17.99 3.05 0.36
CA ARG A 150 19.04 2.59 -0.58
C ARG A 150 18.73 2.85 -2.06
N VAL A 151 17.47 3.14 -2.41
CA VAL A 151 17.08 3.49 -3.78
C VAL A 151 16.86 4.99 -3.88
N HIS A 152 17.99 5.69 -3.97
CA HIS A 152 18.09 7.14 -4.05
C HIS A 152 18.88 7.51 -5.32
N ARG A 153 18.25 8.25 -6.24
CA ARG A 153 18.82 8.60 -7.55
C ARG A 153 19.12 10.09 -7.70
N MET A 154 18.98 10.84 -6.60
CA MET A 154 19.33 12.26 -6.61
C MET A 154 20.85 12.46 -6.43
N PRO A 155 21.38 13.64 -6.77
CA PRO A 155 22.77 13.99 -6.48
C PRO A 155 23.12 13.78 -5.00
N THR A 156 24.34 13.32 -4.71
CA THR A 156 24.79 13.03 -3.32
C THR A 156 24.73 14.22 -2.38
N SER A 157 24.70 15.45 -2.93
CA SER A 157 24.51 16.70 -2.18
C SER A 157 23.06 16.90 -1.69
N ILE A 158 22.11 16.11 -2.17
CA ILE A 158 20.70 16.18 -1.77
C ILE A 158 20.46 15.20 -0.63
N GLN A 159 19.78 15.68 0.41
CA GLN A 159 19.42 14.87 1.57
C GLN A 159 18.47 13.74 1.17
N ASN A 160 18.84 12.51 1.55
CA ASN A 160 18.01 11.33 1.29
C ASN A 160 16.80 11.25 2.24
N THR A 161 15.74 10.63 1.78
CA THR A 161 14.56 10.28 2.59
C THR A 161 14.74 8.92 3.26
N PRO A 162 14.02 8.64 4.37
CA PRO A 162 14.07 7.33 5.03
C PRO A 162 13.62 6.19 4.13
N SER A 163 14.15 4.98 4.37
CA SER A 163 13.66 3.77 3.69
C SER A 163 12.20 3.47 4.05
N ALA A 164 11.48 2.75 3.16
CA ALA A 164 10.11 2.34 3.42
C ALA A 164 9.99 1.53 4.72
N ARG A 165 10.99 0.68 5.06
CA ARG A 165 11.05 -0.04 6.33
C ARG A 165 11.11 0.89 7.54
N THR A 166 11.90 1.95 7.46
CA THR A 166 11.98 2.96 8.53
C THR A 166 10.64 3.67 8.72
N ILE A 167 9.94 3.98 7.62
CA ILE A 167 8.60 4.55 7.64
C ILE A 167 7.60 3.52 8.20
N GLY A 168 7.71 2.26 7.79
CA GLY A 168 6.89 1.14 8.24
C GLY A 168 6.96 0.92 9.76
N ASN A 169 8.17 1.00 10.32
CA ASN A 169 8.39 0.85 11.76
C ASN A 169 7.73 1.98 12.59
N LYS A 170 7.51 3.16 12.01
CA LYS A 170 6.76 4.25 12.66
C LYS A 170 5.24 4.04 12.58
N ASN A 171 4.76 3.31 11.58
CA ASN A 171 3.35 2.99 11.35
C ASN A 171 2.42 4.22 11.42
N ASP A 172 2.83 5.32 10.78
CA ASP A 172 2.11 6.60 10.76
C ASP A 172 1.84 7.03 9.32
N GLU A 173 0.57 7.05 8.93
CA GLU A 173 0.12 7.41 7.58
C GLU A 173 0.43 8.86 7.21
N LYS A 174 0.32 9.79 8.19
CA LYS A 174 0.64 11.20 7.97
C LYS A 174 2.13 11.40 7.72
N TYR A 175 2.97 10.64 8.44
CA TYR A 175 4.41 10.60 8.20
C TYR A 175 4.72 10.09 6.79
N ALA A 176 4.14 8.95 6.39
CA ALA A 176 4.31 8.39 5.05
C ALA A 176 3.88 9.37 3.94
N TYR A 177 2.71 10.03 4.11
CA TYR A 177 2.24 11.07 3.21
C TYR A 177 3.23 12.23 3.09
N ASN A 178 3.76 12.73 4.21
CA ASN A 178 4.70 13.84 4.22
C ASN A 178 6.04 13.46 3.57
N ILE A 179 6.53 12.22 3.75
CA ILE A 179 7.71 11.73 3.04
C ILE A 179 7.45 11.68 1.52
N GLY A 180 6.27 11.21 1.08
CA GLY A 180 5.89 11.28 -0.33
C GLY A 180 5.91 12.71 -0.88
N LYS A 181 5.47 13.71 -0.10
CA LYS A 181 5.59 15.13 -0.48
C LYS A 181 7.03 15.59 -0.59
N VAL A 182 7.91 15.13 0.28
CA VAL A 182 9.35 15.45 0.20
C VAL A 182 9.93 14.91 -1.10
N ILE A 183 9.65 13.67 -1.45
CA ILE A 183 10.09 13.07 -2.71
C ILE A 183 9.55 13.88 -3.90
N ALA A 184 8.28 14.29 -3.87
CA ALA A 184 7.74 15.13 -4.93
C ALA A 184 8.45 16.49 -5.06
N TYR A 185 8.84 17.12 -3.95
CA TYR A 185 9.60 18.38 -3.98
C TYR A 185 10.98 18.20 -4.59
N GLU A 186 11.70 17.12 -4.23
CA GLU A 186 12.98 16.78 -4.82
C GLU A 186 12.84 16.64 -6.34
N LEU A 187 11.90 15.79 -6.77
CA LEU A 187 11.71 15.47 -8.18
C LEU A 187 11.28 16.67 -9.02
N GLN A 188 10.37 17.51 -8.50
CA GLN A 188 9.97 18.75 -9.18
C GLN A 188 11.14 19.70 -9.38
N ALA A 189 12.00 19.87 -8.36
CA ALA A 189 13.15 20.76 -8.44
C ALA A 189 14.10 20.37 -9.57
N PHE A 190 14.24 19.08 -9.85
CA PHE A 190 15.08 18.55 -10.93
C PHE A 190 14.33 18.30 -12.24
N GLY A 191 13.05 18.67 -12.31
CA GLY A 191 12.27 18.60 -13.55
C GLY A 191 11.73 17.22 -13.93
N PHE A 192 11.74 16.26 -13.02
CA PHE A 192 11.02 14.99 -13.16
C PHE A 192 9.51 15.20 -13.04
N ASN A 193 8.74 14.24 -13.55
CA ASN A 193 7.28 14.25 -13.48
C ASN A 193 6.67 12.86 -13.20
N THR A 194 7.50 11.83 -13.12
CA THR A 194 7.07 10.43 -12.86
C THR A 194 8.07 9.77 -11.91
N ASP A 195 7.57 9.11 -10.87
CA ASP A 195 8.36 8.37 -9.90
C ASP A 195 7.94 6.90 -9.86
N PHE A 196 8.86 5.98 -10.07
CA PHE A 196 8.61 4.56 -9.90
C PHE A 196 8.66 4.19 -8.41
N ALA A 197 7.76 4.78 -7.65
CA ALA A 197 7.48 4.60 -6.23
C ALA A 197 6.00 4.93 -5.93
N PRO A 198 5.44 4.42 -4.83
CA PRO A 198 6.06 3.57 -3.80
C PRO A 198 6.06 2.08 -4.12
N VAL A 199 6.91 1.33 -3.40
CA VAL A 199 6.91 -0.12 -3.39
C VAL A 199 5.78 -0.62 -2.49
N LEU A 200 4.86 -1.43 -3.05
CA LEU A 200 3.73 -2.04 -2.34
C LEU A 200 3.94 -3.53 -2.06
N ASP A 201 5.13 -4.04 -2.31
CA ASP A 201 5.49 -5.43 -2.00
C ASP A 201 5.49 -5.68 -0.50
N ILE A 202 4.87 -6.77 -0.08
CA ILE A 202 4.88 -7.22 1.33
C ILE A 202 6.08 -8.15 1.51
N GLN A 203 6.98 -7.83 2.45
CA GLN A 203 8.14 -8.66 2.78
C GLN A 203 7.69 -9.94 3.50
N SER A 204 7.01 -10.85 2.80
CA SER A 204 6.54 -12.12 3.35
C SER A 204 7.66 -13.16 3.49
N ASN A 205 8.67 -13.09 2.63
CA ASN A 205 9.88 -13.90 2.72
C ASN A 205 11.04 -13.09 3.31
N PRO A 206 11.49 -13.37 4.55
CA PRO A 206 12.60 -12.65 5.17
C PRO A 206 13.95 -12.83 4.44
N LYS A 207 14.08 -13.87 3.59
CA LYS A 207 15.27 -14.12 2.77
C LYS A 207 15.30 -13.28 1.49
N ASN A 208 14.23 -12.58 1.17
CA ASN A 208 14.19 -11.70 0.01
C ASN A 208 14.99 -10.41 0.30
N THR A 209 16.23 -10.37 -0.17
CA THR A 209 17.12 -9.19 -0.03
C THR A 209 16.86 -8.12 -1.09
N VAL A 210 16.19 -8.48 -2.20
CA VAL A 210 15.89 -7.56 -3.31
C VAL A 210 14.89 -6.50 -2.86
N ILE A 211 13.82 -6.92 -2.21
CA ILE A 211 12.82 -6.02 -1.62
C ILE A 211 13.33 -5.52 -0.27
N GLY A 212 13.56 -6.38 0.71
CA GLY A 212 14.17 -6.01 1.98
C GLY A 212 13.55 -4.76 2.61
N ASP A 213 14.39 -3.73 2.83
CA ASP A 213 14.02 -2.44 3.43
C ASP A 213 13.29 -1.48 2.48
N ARG A 214 13.13 -1.86 1.20
CA ARG A 214 12.25 -1.17 0.25
C ARG A 214 10.76 -1.37 0.55
N SER A 215 10.40 -2.43 1.31
CA SER A 215 9.04 -2.69 1.79
C SER A 215 8.76 -1.97 3.11
N PHE A 216 7.54 -1.46 3.29
CA PHE A 216 7.06 -0.92 4.57
C PHE A 216 6.97 -2.00 5.67
N GLY A 217 6.85 -3.28 5.32
CA GLY A 217 6.78 -4.36 6.29
C GLY A 217 6.33 -5.71 5.74
N SER A 218 6.11 -6.64 6.68
CA SER A 218 5.56 -7.97 6.39
C SER A 218 4.05 -8.07 6.62
N ASN A 219 3.42 -7.02 7.14
CA ASN A 219 1.98 -6.96 7.39
C ASN A 219 1.27 -6.22 6.24
N SER A 220 0.27 -6.87 5.63
CA SER A 220 -0.46 -6.35 4.48
C SER A 220 -1.18 -5.03 4.75
N SER A 221 -1.74 -4.84 5.96
CA SER A 221 -2.43 -3.61 6.35
C SER A 221 -1.45 -2.45 6.51
N ILE A 222 -0.29 -2.67 7.13
CA ILE A 222 0.76 -1.65 7.27
C ILE A 222 1.26 -1.21 5.90
N VAL A 223 1.63 -2.17 5.03
CA VAL A 223 2.10 -1.88 3.67
C VAL A 223 1.03 -1.14 2.87
N SER A 224 -0.23 -1.55 2.99
CA SER A 224 -1.36 -0.91 2.32
C SER A 224 -1.54 0.54 2.76
N ASN A 225 -1.69 0.78 4.07
CA ASN A 225 -2.01 2.10 4.60
C ASN A 225 -0.89 3.11 4.33
N LEU A 226 0.36 2.71 4.59
CA LEU A 226 1.51 3.60 4.42
C LEU A 226 1.88 3.79 2.95
N GLY A 227 1.79 2.73 2.13
CA GLY A 227 2.04 2.82 0.70
C GLY A 227 1.02 3.71 -0.02
N VAL A 228 -0.27 3.57 0.30
CA VAL A 228 -1.33 4.46 -0.23
C VAL A 228 -1.12 5.90 0.22
N SER A 229 -0.76 6.12 1.48
CA SER A 229 -0.48 7.46 2.01
C SER A 229 0.72 8.10 1.30
N MET A 230 1.80 7.35 1.08
CA MET A 230 2.98 7.82 0.35
C MET A 230 2.65 8.10 -1.13
N MET A 231 1.90 7.23 -1.80
CA MET A 231 1.39 7.44 -3.16
C MET A 231 0.63 8.77 -3.27
N LYS A 232 -0.30 9.02 -2.35
CA LYS A 232 -1.04 10.30 -2.28
C LYS A 232 -0.12 11.49 -2.03
N GLY A 233 0.90 11.32 -1.19
CA GLY A 233 1.91 12.34 -0.93
C GLY A 233 2.68 12.72 -2.19
N ILE A 234 3.18 11.76 -2.95
CA ILE A 234 3.87 11.96 -4.23
C ILE A 234 2.93 12.66 -5.24
N GLY A 235 1.72 12.13 -5.41
CA GLY A 235 0.72 12.68 -6.32
C GLY A 235 0.31 14.13 -5.99
N SER A 236 0.29 14.50 -4.69
CA SER A 236 -0.04 15.85 -4.25
C SER A 236 0.94 16.92 -4.75
N GLY A 237 2.18 16.52 -5.06
CA GLY A 237 3.19 17.37 -5.70
C GLY A 237 3.19 17.27 -7.23
N LYS A 238 2.12 16.78 -7.86
CA LYS A 238 2.02 16.65 -9.33
C LYS A 238 3.13 15.77 -9.96
N ILE A 239 3.70 14.86 -9.20
CA ILE A 239 4.55 13.77 -9.68
C ILE A 239 3.65 12.54 -9.79
N ILE A 240 3.71 11.84 -10.91
CA ILE A 240 2.93 10.60 -11.13
C ILE A 240 3.56 9.48 -10.31
N PRO A 241 2.88 8.97 -9.26
CA PRO A 241 3.35 7.80 -8.53
C PRO A 241 3.07 6.52 -9.31
N VAL A 242 4.05 5.62 -9.35
CA VAL A 242 3.90 4.30 -9.98
C VAL A 242 4.05 3.23 -8.92
N ILE A 243 2.93 2.62 -8.55
CA ILE A 243 2.95 1.55 -7.54
C ILE A 243 3.54 0.26 -8.10
N LYS A 244 4.38 -0.44 -7.32
CA LYS A 244 5.17 -1.58 -7.78
C LYS A 244 5.44 -2.62 -6.70
N HIS A 245 5.68 -3.87 -7.03
CA HIS A 245 5.75 -4.54 -8.35
C HIS A 245 4.61 -5.56 -8.41
N PHE A 246 3.53 -5.23 -9.14
CA PHE A 246 2.34 -6.10 -9.21
C PHE A 246 2.67 -7.46 -9.84
N PRO A 247 2.18 -8.60 -9.34
CA PRO A 247 1.18 -8.79 -8.27
C PRO A 247 1.78 -8.94 -6.85
N GLY A 248 3.05 -8.61 -6.62
CA GLY A 248 3.76 -8.69 -5.35
C GLY A 248 5.06 -9.47 -5.47
N HIS A 249 6.19 -8.79 -5.26
CA HIS A 249 7.55 -9.34 -5.40
C HIS A 249 8.15 -9.80 -4.05
N GLY A 250 7.47 -9.56 -2.93
CA GLY A 250 8.05 -9.74 -1.59
C GLY A 250 8.24 -11.19 -1.12
N ASP A 251 7.62 -12.17 -1.80
CA ASP A 251 7.71 -13.60 -1.48
C ASP A 251 8.76 -14.36 -2.30
N THR A 252 9.43 -13.70 -3.25
CA THR A 252 10.46 -14.33 -4.08
C THR A 252 11.74 -14.57 -3.29
N SER A 253 12.55 -15.54 -3.73
CA SER A 253 13.87 -15.84 -3.17
C SER A 253 15.04 -15.53 -4.11
N VAL A 254 14.74 -15.11 -5.36
CA VAL A 254 15.72 -14.84 -6.42
C VAL A 254 15.55 -13.41 -6.91
N ASP A 255 16.68 -12.78 -7.23
CA ASP A 255 16.74 -11.44 -7.80
C ASP A 255 16.36 -11.45 -9.30
N SER A 256 15.35 -10.69 -9.68
CA SER A 256 14.90 -10.54 -11.06
C SER A 256 15.92 -9.85 -11.99
N HIS A 257 16.92 -9.17 -11.43
CA HIS A 257 18.04 -8.66 -12.23
C HIS A 257 18.99 -9.76 -12.70
N LEU A 258 19.00 -10.90 -12.00
CA LEU A 258 19.91 -12.00 -12.27
C LEU A 258 19.23 -13.16 -12.98
N GLU A 259 18.06 -13.57 -12.52
CA GLU A 259 17.31 -14.74 -12.99
C GLU A 259 15.81 -14.49 -12.95
N LEU A 260 15.00 -15.39 -13.54
CA LEU A 260 13.54 -15.32 -13.48
C LEU A 260 13.03 -15.85 -12.14
N PRO A 261 12.62 -14.95 -11.21
CA PRO A 261 12.07 -15.38 -9.94
C PRO A 261 10.68 -16.00 -10.12
N PHE A 262 10.31 -16.90 -9.21
CA PHE A 262 8.97 -17.48 -9.20
C PHE A 262 8.37 -17.53 -7.79
N VAL A 263 7.04 -17.61 -7.75
CA VAL A 263 6.28 -17.88 -6.53
C VAL A 263 5.27 -19.02 -6.78
N LEU A 264 4.96 -19.77 -5.70
CA LEU A 264 3.99 -20.87 -5.72
C LEU A 264 2.63 -20.45 -5.15
N ASN A 265 2.41 -19.15 -5.00
CA ASN A 265 1.18 -18.59 -4.47
C ASN A 265 0.02 -18.80 -5.46
N ASP A 266 -1.10 -19.31 -4.95
CA ASP A 266 -2.34 -19.37 -5.70
C ASP A 266 -3.14 -18.06 -5.58
N LEU A 267 -4.23 -17.96 -6.32
CA LEU A 267 -5.06 -16.75 -6.34
C LEU A 267 -5.68 -16.43 -4.97
N THR A 268 -6.01 -17.44 -4.18
CA THR A 268 -6.57 -17.27 -2.82
C THR A 268 -5.55 -16.60 -1.91
N ARG A 269 -4.31 -17.08 -1.93
CA ARG A 269 -3.20 -16.48 -1.18
C ARG A 269 -2.92 -15.06 -1.67
N LEU A 270 -2.80 -14.83 -2.97
CA LEU A 270 -2.54 -13.49 -3.51
C LEU A 270 -3.62 -12.50 -3.07
N LYS A 271 -4.91 -12.86 -3.16
CA LYS A 271 -6.03 -12.00 -2.74
C LYS A 271 -6.01 -11.68 -1.24
N LYS A 272 -5.54 -12.61 -0.42
CA LYS A 272 -5.50 -12.45 1.04
C LYS A 272 -4.30 -11.62 1.52
N VAL A 273 -3.21 -11.60 0.78
CA VAL A 273 -1.94 -10.99 1.21
C VAL A 273 -1.42 -10.01 0.14
N GLU A 274 -0.81 -10.51 -0.92
CA GLU A 274 0.01 -9.71 -1.84
C GLU A 274 -0.79 -8.63 -2.57
N LEU A 275 -2.05 -8.91 -2.95
CA LEU A 275 -2.92 -7.97 -3.67
C LEU A 275 -3.60 -6.93 -2.78
N VAL A 276 -3.58 -7.08 -1.46
CA VAL A 276 -4.27 -6.15 -0.55
C VAL A 276 -3.79 -4.71 -0.72
N PRO A 277 -2.47 -4.41 -0.71
CA PRO A 277 -1.98 -3.05 -0.91
C PRO A 277 -2.32 -2.47 -2.29
N PHE A 278 -2.20 -3.30 -3.34
CA PHE A 278 -2.52 -2.87 -4.72
C PHE A 278 -4.00 -2.56 -4.88
N ASN A 279 -4.90 -3.43 -4.38
CA ASN A 279 -6.33 -3.21 -4.46
C ASN A 279 -6.77 -1.95 -3.69
N ASN A 280 -6.15 -1.66 -2.55
CA ASN A 280 -6.42 -0.45 -1.81
C ASN A 280 -5.89 0.79 -2.54
N ALA A 281 -4.69 0.73 -3.13
CA ALA A 281 -4.16 1.81 -3.95
C ALA A 281 -5.04 2.08 -5.20
N ILE A 282 -5.58 1.04 -5.83
CA ILE A 282 -6.50 1.16 -6.97
C ILE A 282 -7.81 1.83 -6.55
N LYS A 283 -8.38 1.44 -5.39
CA LYS A 283 -9.57 2.11 -4.82
C LYS A 283 -9.30 3.58 -4.49
N ASP A 284 -8.09 3.91 -4.10
CA ASP A 284 -7.60 5.26 -3.84
C ASP A 284 -7.01 5.94 -5.09
N HIS A 285 -7.46 5.50 -6.28
CA HIS A 285 -7.19 6.10 -7.57
C HIS A 285 -5.72 6.10 -8.01
N ALA A 286 -5.00 4.99 -7.78
CA ALA A 286 -3.68 4.81 -8.38
C ALA A 286 -3.73 5.02 -9.90
N ASP A 287 -2.78 5.78 -10.44
CA ASP A 287 -2.77 6.19 -11.84
C ASP A 287 -1.93 5.28 -12.73
N MET A 288 -0.85 4.71 -12.19
CA MET A 288 0.07 3.83 -12.92
C MET A 288 0.52 2.66 -12.04
N VAL A 289 0.58 1.47 -12.65
CA VAL A 289 1.00 0.21 -12.00
C VAL A 289 2.14 -0.40 -12.80
N MET A 290 3.25 -0.72 -12.13
CA MET A 290 4.36 -1.47 -12.72
C MET A 290 4.21 -2.96 -12.44
N ILE A 291 4.38 -3.77 -13.50
CA ILE A 291 4.24 -5.22 -13.44
C ILE A 291 5.61 -5.89 -13.31
N ALA A 292 5.76 -6.74 -12.30
CA ALA A 292 6.98 -7.47 -12.02
C ALA A 292 7.35 -8.53 -13.09
N HIS A 293 8.63 -8.84 -13.21
CA HIS A 293 9.12 -10.00 -13.94
C HIS A 293 9.18 -11.24 -13.05
N ILE A 294 8.02 -11.68 -12.53
CA ILE A 294 7.91 -12.89 -11.68
C ILE A 294 6.96 -13.91 -12.30
N LEU A 295 7.33 -15.17 -12.22
CA LEU A 295 6.49 -16.29 -12.65
C LEU A 295 5.59 -16.74 -11.49
N VAL A 296 4.29 -16.49 -11.60
CA VAL A 296 3.29 -16.96 -10.61
C VAL A 296 2.76 -18.31 -11.08
N LYS A 297 3.52 -19.38 -10.77
CA LYS A 297 3.34 -20.71 -11.39
C LYS A 297 1.95 -21.30 -11.30
N LYS A 298 1.19 -21.01 -10.22
CA LYS A 298 -0.19 -21.52 -10.06
C LYS A 298 -1.25 -20.68 -10.80
N ILE A 299 -0.87 -19.54 -11.41
CA ILE A 299 -1.79 -18.67 -12.15
C ILE A 299 -1.44 -18.67 -13.64
N ASP A 300 -0.18 -18.47 -13.96
CA ASP A 300 0.37 -18.61 -15.30
C ASP A 300 1.73 -19.30 -15.21
N PRO A 301 1.80 -20.60 -15.53
CA PRO A 301 3.05 -21.36 -15.45
C PRO A 301 4.02 -21.05 -16.61
N ASN A 302 3.55 -20.39 -17.66
CA ASN A 302 4.30 -20.24 -18.92
C ASN A 302 4.99 -18.89 -19.03
N TYR A 303 4.39 -17.82 -18.47
CA TYR A 303 4.87 -16.46 -18.67
C TYR A 303 4.93 -15.67 -17.34
N PRO A 304 5.99 -14.86 -17.15
CA PRO A 304 6.05 -13.94 -16.02
C PRO A 304 4.90 -12.93 -16.07
N ALA A 305 4.57 -12.36 -14.93
CA ALA A 305 3.44 -11.45 -14.77
C ALA A 305 3.40 -10.34 -15.82
N SER A 306 4.57 -9.77 -16.17
CA SER A 306 4.71 -8.71 -17.20
C SER A 306 4.32 -9.12 -18.63
N MET A 307 4.20 -10.41 -18.89
CA MET A 307 3.80 -10.96 -20.19
C MET A 307 2.53 -11.84 -20.10
N SER A 308 1.89 -11.90 -18.93
CA SER A 308 0.73 -12.76 -18.67
C SER A 308 -0.59 -12.00 -18.84
N LYS A 309 -1.38 -12.39 -19.84
CA LYS A 309 -2.74 -11.88 -20.02
C LYS A 309 -3.65 -12.23 -18.82
N THR A 310 -3.41 -13.37 -18.19
CA THR A 310 -4.14 -13.80 -16.99
C THR A 310 -3.89 -12.83 -15.85
N ILE A 311 -2.66 -12.36 -15.67
CA ILE A 311 -2.31 -11.44 -14.59
C ILE A 311 -2.68 -9.99 -14.94
N ILE A 312 -2.31 -9.48 -16.11
CA ILE A 312 -2.55 -8.07 -16.44
C ILE A 312 -4.02 -7.84 -16.79
N THR A 313 -4.54 -8.55 -17.81
CA THR A 313 -5.91 -8.28 -18.27
C THR A 313 -6.95 -8.84 -17.31
N ASN A 314 -6.83 -10.11 -16.88
CA ASN A 314 -7.91 -10.73 -16.11
C ASN A 314 -7.84 -10.36 -14.64
N LEU A 315 -6.64 -10.41 -13.99
CA LEU A 315 -6.52 -10.11 -12.57
C LEU A 315 -6.49 -8.59 -12.31
N LEU A 316 -5.53 -7.84 -12.87
CA LEU A 316 -5.37 -6.42 -12.58
C LEU A 316 -6.51 -5.59 -13.16
N ARG A 317 -6.76 -5.68 -14.49
CA ARG A 317 -7.76 -4.81 -15.10
C ARG A 317 -9.19 -5.21 -14.77
N LYS A 318 -9.57 -6.51 -14.94
CA LYS A 318 -10.95 -6.93 -14.76
C LYS A 318 -11.33 -7.19 -13.30
N GLN A 319 -10.53 -7.97 -12.55
CA GLN A 319 -10.90 -8.33 -11.17
C GLN A 319 -10.60 -7.22 -10.16
N SER A 320 -9.42 -6.56 -10.27
CA SER A 320 -9.07 -5.43 -9.40
C SER A 320 -9.65 -4.09 -9.89
N GLY A 321 -10.23 -4.02 -11.09
CA GLY A 321 -10.87 -2.82 -11.64
C GLY A 321 -9.91 -1.71 -12.06
N PHE A 322 -8.64 -2.02 -12.38
CA PHE A 322 -7.66 -0.99 -12.72
C PHE A 322 -7.84 -0.45 -14.14
N GLY A 323 -8.23 0.80 -14.25
CA GLY A 323 -8.41 1.52 -15.53
C GLY A 323 -7.24 2.39 -15.97
N GLY A 324 -6.23 2.58 -15.12
CA GLY A 324 -5.06 3.44 -15.37
C GLY A 324 -4.00 2.82 -16.30
N VAL A 325 -2.82 3.45 -16.31
CA VAL A 325 -1.69 3.04 -17.17
C VAL A 325 -0.94 1.85 -16.55
N VAL A 326 -0.71 0.81 -17.33
CA VAL A 326 0.10 -0.36 -16.96
C VAL A 326 1.45 -0.25 -17.67
N ILE A 327 2.53 -0.30 -16.89
CA ILE A 327 3.90 -0.32 -17.38
C ILE A 327 4.58 -1.65 -16.97
N THR A 328 5.41 -2.22 -17.83
CA THR A 328 6.28 -3.34 -17.44
C THR A 328 7.41 -2.86 -16.55
N ASP A 329 7.98 -3.73 -15.72
CA ASP A 329 9.35 -3.55 -15.25
C ASP A 329 10.32 -3.57 -16.45
N ASP A 330 11.60 -3.24 -16.23
CA ASP A 330 12.56 -3.09 -17.32
C ASP A 330 12.78 -4.40 -18.09
N MET A 331 12.34 -4.42 -19.36
CA MET A 331 12.44 -5.59 -20.25
C MET A 331 13.88 -5.99 -20.59
N THR A 332 14.87 -5.19 -20.20
CA THR A 332 16.29 -5.51 -20.36
C THR A 332 16.90 -6.22 -19.15
N MET A 333 16.12 -6.41 -18.06
CA MET A 333 16.54 -7.16 -16.87
C MET A 333 16.79 -8.64 -17.19
N GLY A 334 17.68 -9.27 -16.41
CA GLY A 334 18.08 -10.67 -16.58
C GLY A 334 16.93 -11.66 -16.58
N ALA A 335 15.87 -11.42 -15.83
CA ALA A 335 14.65 -12.24 -15.83
C ALA A 335 14.00 -12.36 -17.21
N ILE A 336 14.14 -11.35 -18.07
CA ILE A 336 13.62 -11.36 -19.43
C ILE A 336 14.75 -11.65 -20.43
N ALA A 337 15.84 -10.90 -20.37
CA ALA A 337 16.91 -10.95 -21.36
C ALA A 337 17.57 -12.34 -21.52
N LYS A 338 17.61 -13.15 -20.45
CA LYS A 338 18.18 -14.51 -20.48
C LYS A 338 17.18 -15.58 -20.91
N HIS A 339 15.88 -15.35 -20.75
CA HIS A 339 14.87 -16.39 -20.91
C HIS A 339 13.95 -16.17 -22.11
N TYR A 340 13.87 -14.95 -22.65
CA TYR A 340 12.95 -14.59 -23.71
C TYR A 340 13.63 -13.73 -24.77
N ASN A 341 13.20 -13.89 -26.02
CA ASN A 341 13.56 -12.94 -27.05
C ASN A 341 12.82 -11.62 -26.84
N LEU A 342 13.55 -10.50 -26.80
CA LEU A 342 12.98 -9.18 -26.51
C LEU A 342 11.87 -8.78 -27.51
N LYS A 343 11.97 -9.20 -28.79
CA LYS A 343 10.94 -8.94 -29.82
C LYS A 343 9.62 -9.57 -29.41
N ASP A 344 9.65 -10.85 -29.05
CA ASP A 344 8.46 -11.62 -28.70
C ASP A 344 7.91 -11.19 -27.33
N ALA A 345 8.81 -10.90 -26.40
CA ALA A 345 8.45 -10.43 -25.06
C ALA A 345 7.68 -9.09 -25.11
N ALA A 346 8.13 -8.13 -25.93
CA ALA A 346 7.46 -6.84 -26.09
C ALA A 346 6.06 -6.99 -26.70
N VAL A 347 5.93 -7.77 -27.78
CA VAL A 347 4.63 -8.03 -28.43
C VAL A 347 3.68 -8.73 -27.47
N ARG A 348 4.18 -9.70 -26.71
CA ARG A 348 3.39 -10.43 -25.71
C ARG A 348 2.93 -9.54 -24.57
N ALA A 349 3.79 -8.65 -24.06
CA ALA A 349 3.44 -7.71 -22.98
C ALA A 349 2.33 -6.76 -23.40
N VAL A 350 2.38 -6.22 -24.65
CA VAL A 350 1.29 -5.40 -25.19
C VAL A 350 -0.01 -6.20 -25.30
N ASN A 351 0.03 -7.42 -25.86
CA ASN A 351 -1.15 -8.29 -25.97
C ASN A 351 -1.67 -8.78 -24.62
N ALA A 352 -0.84 -8.82 -23.59
CA ALA A 352 -1.24 -9.10 -22.22
C ALA A 352 -1.99 -7.92 -21.56
N GLY A 353 -1.84 -6.69 -22.09
CA GLY A 353 -2.56 -5.51 -21.63
C GLY A 353 -1.68 -4.40 -21.02
N SER A 354 -0.34 -4.48 -21.20
CA SER A 354 0.58 -3.38 -20.86
C SER A 354 0.41 -2.22 -21.84
N ASP A 355 0.38 -1.01 -21.32
CA ASP A 355 0.28 0.23 -22.10
C ASP A 355 1.67 0.78 -22.44
N ILE A 356 2.63 0.58 -21.53
CA ILE A 356 4.01 1.05 -21.69
C ILE A 356 4.97 -0.12 -21.50
N ILE A 357 5.93 -0.19 -22.40
CA ILE A 357 7.08 -1.10 -22.32
C ILE A 357 8.29 -0.29 -21.85
N LEU A 358 8.83 -0.62 -20.68
CA LEU A 358 10.04 -0.01 -20.17
C LEU A 358 11.26 -0.72 -20.77
N VAL A 359 12.17 0.04 -21.41
CA VAL A 359 13.41 -0.42 -22.00
C VAL A 359 14.55 0.40 -21.41
N GLY A 360 15.09 -0.06 -20.28
CA GLY A 360 16.02 0.74 -19.47
C GLY A 360 17.41 0.90 -20.10
N HIS A 361 17.84 -0.04 -20.94
CA HIS A 361 19.20 -0.04 -21.45
C HIS A 361 19.27 -0.42 -22.92
N GLY A 362 20.20 0.26 -23.65
CA GLY A 362 20.56 -0.07 -25.03
C GLY A 362 19.63 0.53 -26.08
N MET A 363 20.15 1.42 -26.92
CA MET A 363 19.43 2.03 -28.05
C MET A 363 18.89 0.98 -29.03
N ASP A 364 19.63 -0.08 -29.26
CA ASP A 364 19.21 -1.17 -30.16
C ASP A 364 18.03 -1.96 -29.59
N ASN A 365 17.94 -2.06 -28.28
CA ASN A 365 16.79 -2.67 -27.61
C ASN A 365 15.52 -1.83 -27.82
N VAL A 366 15.63 -0.51 -27.72
CA VAL A 366 14.50 0.42 -28.02
C VAL A 366 14.07 0.28 -29.47
N ALA A 367 15.03 0.28 -30.40
CA ALA A 367 14.75 0.07 -31.82
C ALA A 367 14.10 -1.30 -32.10
N THR A 368 14.53 -2.33 -31.39
CA THR A 368 14.00 -3.69 -31.48
C THR A 368 12.56 -3.74 -31.02
N VAL A 369 12.26 -3.23 -29.81
CA VAL A 369 10.90 -3.18 -29.26
C VAL A 369 9.96 -2.39 -30.16
N TYR A 370 10.38 -1.19 -30.58
CA TYR A 370 9.60 -0.34 -31.47
C TYR A 370 9.23 -1.05 -32.79
N LYS A 371 10.25 -1.62 -33.50
CA LYS A 371 10.04 -2.34 -34.76
C LYS A 371 9.16 -3.57 -34.58
N SER A 372 9.29 -4.27 -33.44
CA SER A 372 8.50 -5.48 -33.17
C SER A 372 7.03 -5.16 -32.97
N ILE A 373 6.70 -4.11 -32.20
CA ILE A 373 5.32 -3.65 -32.01
C ILE A 373 4.76 -3.17 -33.35
N TYR A 374 5.53 -2.38 -34.12
CA TYR A 374 5.10 -1.89 -35.43
C TYR A 374 4.77 -3.04 -36.39
N SER A 375 5.68 -4.03 -36.51
CA SER A 375 5.47 -5.21 -37.37
C SER A 375 4.27 -6.03 -36.88
N ALA A 376 4.09 -6.19 -35.55
CA ALA A 376 2.96 -6.92 -34.98
C ALA A 376 1.61 -6.23 -35.27
N VAL A 377 1.58 -4.91 -35.35
CA VAL A 377 0.37 -4.19 -35.80
C VAL A 377 0.13 -4.39 -37.29
N LYS A 378 1.18 -4.30 -38.12
CA LYS A 378 1.06 -4.47 -39.58
C LYS A 378 0.64 -5.88 -40.00
N ASN A 379 1.06 -6.91 -39.26
CA ASN A 379 0.63 -8.30 -39.51
C ASN A 379 -0.60 -8.72 -38.66
N HIS A 380 -1.30 -7.78 -38.02
CA HIS A 380 -2.50 -7.99 -37.21
C HIS A 380 -2.33 -8.88 -35.97
N THR A 381 -1.10 -9.14 -35.52
CA THR A 381 -0.82 -9.82 -34.24
C THR A 381 -1.20 -8.94 -33.05
N ILE A 382 -1.08 -7.61 -33.20
CA ILE A 382 -1.64 -6.60 -32.29
C ILE A 382 -2.68 -5.78 -33.08
N SER A 383 -3.89 -5.61 -32.53
CA SER A 383 -4.89 -4.76 -33.17
C SER A 383 -4.57 -3.28 -32.99
N GLU A 384 -4.91 -2.44 -33.98
CA GLU A 384 -4.79 -0.98 -33.82
C GLU A 384 -5.64 -0.44 -32.67
N ASP A 385 -6.77 -1.07 -32.38
CA ASP A 385 -7.63 -0.74 -31.22
C ASP A 385 -6.87 -0.93 -29.89
N THR A 386 -6.04 -1.98 -29.75
CA THR A 386 -5.18 -2.19 -28.59
C THR A 386 -4.18 -1.02 -28.42
N ILE A 387 -3.53 -0.61 -29.49
CA ILE A 387 -2.63 0.55 -29.50
C ILE A 387 -3.37 1.83 -29.13
N ASN A 388 -4.53 2.07 -29.76
CA ASN A 388 -5.33 3.27 -29.50
C ASN A 388 -5.79 3.36 -28.04
N LYS A 389 -6.27 2.25 -27.46
CA LYS A 389 -6.67 2.19 -26.05
C LYS A 389 -5.50 2.47 -25.09
N SER A 390 -4.32 1.94 -25.39
CA SER A 390 -3.14 2.19 -24.58
C SER A 390 -2.68 3.65 -24.65
N VAL A 391 -2.60 4.19 -25.85
CA VAL A 391 -2.18 5.59 -26.07
C VAL A 391 -3.23 6.56 -25.50
N TYR A 392 -4.51 6.24 -25.58
CA TYR A 392 -5.56 7.05 -24.95
C TYR A 392 -5.34 7.17 -23.43
N ARG A 393 -5.05 6.06 -22.72
CA ARG A 393 -4.73 6.08 -21.28
C ARG A 393 -3.47 6.90 -21.00
N ILE A 394 -2.43 6.75 -21.81
CA ILE A 394 -1.17 7.51 -21.66
C ILE A 394 -1.41 9.01 -21.84
N LEU A 395 -2.13 9.42 -22.86
CA LEU A 395 -2.46 10.82 -23.11
C LEU A 395 -3.36 11.39 -22.00
N THR A 396 -4.35 10.63 -21.54
CA THR A 396 -5.23 11.00 -20.43
C THR A 396 -4.40 11.27 -19.16
N LEU A 397 -3.46 10.38 -18.86
CA LEU A 397 -2.58 10.55 -17.69
C LEU A 397 -1.68 11.79 -17.83
N LYS A 398 -1.08 11.99 -18.99
CA LYS A 398 -0.27 13.19 -19.26
C LYS A 398 -1.08 14.49 -19.12
N HIS A 399 -2.31 14.48 -19.58
CA HIS A 399 -3.25 15.60 -19.45
C HIS A 399 -3.63 15.85 -17.98
N LYS A 400 -4.00 14.77 -17.23
CA LYS A 400 -4.34 14.85 -15.80
C LYS A 400 -3.27 15.56 -14.98
N TYR A 401 -2.01 15.25 -15.25
CA TYR A 401 -0.86 15.84 -14.55
C TYR A 401 -0.29 17.10 -15.19
N ASN A 402 -0.90 17.58 -16.27
CA ASN A 402 -0.43 18.75 -17.03
C ASN A 402 1.05 18.66 -17.42
N ILE A 403 1.47 17.48 -17.90
CA ILE A 403 2.84 17.25 -18.31
C ILE A 403 3.20 18.17 -19.49
N ASN A 404 4.34 18.82 -19.41
CA ASN A 404 4.78 19.81 -20.38
C ASN A 404 6.31 19.84 -20.54
N ASN A 405 6.80 20.61 -21.50
CA ASN A 405 8.23 20.79 -21.77
C ASN A 405 8.84 22.03 -21.11
N ASN A 406 8.17 22.62 -20.11
CA ASN A 406 8.68 23.80 -19.41
C ASN A 406 9.96 23.45 -18.64
N LYS A 407 10.96 24.34 -18.78
CA LYS A 407 12.22 24.21 -18.07
C LYS A 407 12.06 24.55 -16.59
N VAL A 408 12.85 23.89 -15.76
CA VAL A 408 12.96 24.24 -14.34
C VAL A 408 14.15 25.17 -14.11
N ALA A 409 14.04 26.00 -13.06
CA ALA A 409 15.12 26.91 -12.65
C ALA A 409 16.30 26.11 -12.04
N PRO A 410 17.51 26.70 -12.00
CA PRO A 410 18.63 26.15 -11.26
C PRO A 410 18.28 25.87 -9.79
N VAL A 411 18.67 24.71 -9.27
CA VAL A 411 18.39 24.30 -7.90
C VAL A 411 19.37 24.94 -6.92
N ASN A 412 18.84 25.63 -5.92
CA ASN A 412 19.61 25.98 -4.73
C ASN A 412 19.58 24.80 -3.76
N VAL A 413 20.69 24.04 -3.71
CA VAL A 413 20.84 22.82 -2.92
C VAL A 413 20.59 23.07 -1.43
N ASN A 414 21.11 24.16 -0.87
CA ASN A 414 20.92 24.46 0.55
C ASN A 414 19.45 24.74 0.88
N ASN A 415 18.77 25.53 0.05
CA ASN A 415 17.35 25.81 0.25
C ASN A 415 16.50 24.53 0.10
N LEU A 416 16.82 23.68 -0.87
CA LEU A 416 16.11 22.39 -1.06
C LEU A 416 16.33 21.49 0.15
N ASN A 417 17.57 21.29 0.60
CA ASN A 417 17.89 20.47 1.76
C ASN A 417 17.23 21.00 3.04
N ASN A 418 17.26 22.31 3.27
CA ASN A 418 16.58 22.94 4.42
C ASN A 418 15.08 22.66 4.40
N ARG A 419 14.44 22.74 3.24
CA ARG A 419 13.02 22.43 3.07
C ARG A 419 12.74 20.93 3.31
N ILE A 420 13.58 20.04 2.79
CA ILE A 420 13.49 18.59 3.00
C ILE A 420 13.63 18.27 4.48
N THR A 421 14.72 18.75 5.12
CA THR A 421 14.98 18.56 6.55
C THR A 421 13.80 19.03 7.41
N LYS A 422 13.32 20.27 7.17
CA LYS A 422 12.18 20.81 7.91
C LYS A 422 10.92 19.97 7.74
N THR A 423 10.66 19.46 6.53
CA THR A 423 9.49 18.63 6.27
C THR A 423 9.62 17.27 6.96
N ILE A 424 10.79 16.62 6.91
CA ILE A 424 11.06 15.35 7.59
C ILE A 424 10.96 15.54 9.11
N SER A 425 11.54 16.60 9.67
CA SER A 425 11.51 16.90 11.10
C SER A 425 10.09 17.19 11.58
N ASN A 426 9.36 18.04 10.89
CA ASN A 426 7.96 18.37 11.22
C ASN A 426 7.05 17.13 11.07
N ALA A 427 7.28 16.31 10.06
CA ALA A 427 6.58 15.05 9.87
C ALA A 427 6.91 14.06 11.00
N SER A 428 8.19 13.98 11.43
CA SER A 428 8.61 13.13 12.55
C SER A 428 7.96 13.56 13.87
N VAL A 429 7.92 14.86 14.16
CA VAL A 429 7.24 15.40 15.34
C VAL A 429 5.74 15.13 15.29
N SER A 430 5.10 15.34 14.14
CA SER A 430 3.69 15.03 13.95
C SER A 430 3.39 13.54 14.09
N ALA A 431 4.28 12.68 13.58
CA ALA A 431 4.18 11.23 13.71
C ALA A 431 4.28 10.79 15.17
N THR A 432 5.27 11.31 15.91
CA THR A 432 5.43 11.01 17.33
C THR A 432 4.19 11.42 18.13
N ASN A 433 3.65 12.61 17.88
CA ASN A 433 2.43 13.08 18.53
C ASN A 433 1.19 12.24 18.14
N SER A 434 1.08 11.81 16.89
CA SER A 434 0.00 10.92 16.44
C SER A 434 0.07 9.56 17.13
N THR A 435 1.27 8.97 17.27
CA THR A 435 1.48 7.70 17.96
C THR A 435 1.16 7.81 19.44
N LYS A 436 1.63 8.87 20.12
CA LYS A 436 1.29 9.16 21.51
C LYS A 436 -0.22 9.33 21.70
N ASN A 437 -0.88 10.10 20.83
CA ASN A 437 -2.32 10.29 20.89
C ASN A 437 -3.09 8.98 20.67
N LYS A 438 -2.69 8.14 19.71
CA LYS A 438 -3.30 6.80 19.52
C LYS A 438 -3.17 5.93 20.77
N LEU A 439 -2.00 5.95 21.42
CA LEU A 439 -1.77 5.22 22.67
C LEU A 439 -2.67 5.75 23.80
N LEU A 440 -2.77 7.06 23.96
CA LEU A 440 -3.64 7.71 24.96
C LEU A 440 -5.13 7.43 24.71
N ILE A 441 -5.58 7.46 23.45
CA ILE A 441 -6.94 7.07 23.05
C ILE A 441 -7.21 5.61 23.44
N ASN A 442 -6.27 4.70 23.18
CA ASN A 442 -6.41 3.29 23.51
C ASN A 442 -6.49 3.08 25.03
N ILE A 443 -5.60 3.71 25.81
CA ILE A 443 -5.63 3.71 27.29
C ILE A 443 -7.00 4.20 27.79
N ALA A 444 -7.49 5.35 27.29
CA ALA A 444 -8.76 5.92 27.70
C ALA A 444 -9.96 5.02 27.34
N THR A 445 -9.94 4.41 26.15
CA THR A 445 -11.00 3.52 25.67
C THR A 445 -11.07 2.25 26.50
N LYS A 446 -9.95 1.60 26.74
CA LYS A 446 -9.86 0.40 27.59
C LYS A 446 -10.24 0.70 29.04
N ALA A 447 -9.79 1.83 29.60
CA ALA A 447 -10.14 2.24 30.96
C ALA A 447 -11.65 2.45 31.18
N LYS A 448 -12.37 2.97 30.17
CA LYS A 448 -13.83 3.14 30.20
C LYS A 448 -14.58 1.83 30.42
N VAL A 449 -14.11 0.74 29.82
CA VAL A 449 -14.71 -0.58 29.96
C VAL A 449 -14.11 -1.40 31.11
N GLY A 450 -13.18 -0.84 31.87
CA GLY A 450 -12.59 -1.51 33.04
C GLY A 450 -11.39 -2.40 32.74
N SER A 451 -10.72 -2.20 31.61
CA SER A 451 -9.58 -3.00 31.14
C SER A 451 -8.35 -2.12 30.85
N ILE A 452 -7.23 -2.72 30.45
CA ILE A 452 -5.96 -2.05 30.08
C ILE A 452 -5.50 -2.45 28.68
N ILE A 453 -4.51 -1.73 28.11
CA ILE A 453 -4.11 -1.90 26.70
C ILE A 453 -3.55 -3.29 26.37
N ASN A 454 -2.91 -3.96 27.30
CA ASN A 454 -2.26 -5.27 27.10
C ASN A 454 -2.93 -6.41 27.89
N ALA A 455 -4.19 -6.22 28.33
CA ALA A 455 -5.01 -7.27 28.93
C ALA A 455 -6.48 -7.09 28.57
N ASP A 456 -7.17 -8.18 28.28
CA ASP A 456 -8.61 -8.20 27.98
C ASP A 456 -9.47 -8.62 29.20
N PHE A 457 -8.89 -8.55 30.40
CA PHE A 457 -9.63 -8.77 31.65
C PHE A 457 -10.23 -7.45 32.15
N HIS A 458 -11.41 -7.53 32.74
CA HIS A 458 -12.19 -6.39 33.20
C HIS A 458 -12.33 -6.40 34.74
N LEU A 459 -12.10 -5.25 35.35
CA LEU A 459 -12.42 -5.06 36.76
C LEU A 459 -13.89 -5.35 37.00
N LYS A 460 -14.25 -5.91 38.19
CA LYS A 460 -15.58 -6.36 38.61
C LYS A 460 -16.12 -7.62 37.94
N SER A 461 -15.71 -7.92 36.69
CA SER A 461 -16.28 -9.02 35.94
C SER A 461 -15.40 -10.26 35.97
N ASN A 462 -14.06 -10.08 35.96
CA ASN A 462 -13.13 -11.20 35.90
C ASN A 462 -12.50 -11.50 37.29
N THR A 463 -12.13 -12.77 37.45
CA THR A 463 -11.47 -13.29 38.65
C THR A 463 -10.02 -13.66 38.34
N ILE A 464 -9.21 -13.86 39.39
CA ILE A 464 -7.82 -14.34 39.23
C ILE A 464 -7.75 -15.74 38.59
N ASP A 465 -8.74 -16.58 38.81
CA ASP A 465 -8.76 -17.94 38.23
C ASP A 465 -9.00 -17.90 36.72
N GLU A 466 -9.77 -16.95 36.21
CA GLU A 466 -9.92 -16.73 34.76
C GLU A 466 -8.62 -16.22 34.14
N VAL A 467 -7.86 -15.37 34.83
CA VAL A 467 -6.51 -14.94 34.38
C VAL A 467 -5.57 -16.15 34.33
N ARG A 468 -5.55 -16.98 35.38
CA ARG A 468 -4.75 -18.21 35.43
C ARG A 468 -5.12 -19.19 34.33
N LYS A 469 -6.40 -19.33 34.05
CA LYS A 469 -6.90 -20.18 32.96
C LYS A 469 -6.42 -19.71 31.58
N SER A 470 -6.32 -18.39 31.39
CA SER A 470 -5.93 -17.79 30.11
C SER A 470 -4.41 -17.67 29.93
N TRP A 471 -3.67 -17.27 30.96
CA TRP A 471 -2.25 -16.95 30.89
C TRP A 471 -1.34 -17.96 31.57
N GLY A 472 -1.91 -18.93 32.30
CA GLY A 472 -1.18 -19.88 33.13
C GLY A 472 -0.88 -19.32 34.51
N LYS A 473 0.05 -19.99 35.21
CA LYS A 473 0.48 -19.57 36.55
C LYS A 473 1.29 -18.27 36.46
N GLU A 474 1.05 -17.40 37.41
CA GLU A 474 1.79 -16.16 37.61
C GLU A 474 3.26 -16.41 37.99
N ASP A 475 4.13 -15.45 37.66
CA ASP A 475 5.56 -15.53 38.05
C ASP A 475 5.76 -15.33 39.56
N LYS A 476 4.96 -14.43 40.16
CA LYS A 476 5.03 -14.07 41.58
C LYS A 476 3.71 -13.49 42.06
N CYS A 477 3.32 -13.78 43.32
CA CYS A 477 2.23 -13.12 44.03
C CYS A 477 2.69 -12.63 45.40
N ASP A 478 2.38 -11.36 45.69
CA ASP A 478 2.66 -10.74 46.99
C ASP A 478 1.37 -10.18 47.63
N TYR A 479 1.15 -10.48 48.90
CA TYR A 479 0.07 -9.82 49.66
C TYR A 479 0.51 -8.45 50.16
N VAL A 480 -0.23 -7.42 49.80
CA VAL A 480 0.04 -6.03 50.19
C VAL A 480 -0.99 -5.61 51.25
N ALA A 481 -0.57 -5.59 52.52
CA ALA A 481 -1.46 -5.30 53.67
C ALA A 481 -2.14 -3.92 53.56
N ALA A 482 -1.42 -2.89 53.12
CA ALA A 482 -1.95 -1.54 52.91
C ALA A 482 -3.06 -1.47 51.86
N ALA A 483 -3.00 -2.28 50.84
CA ALA A 483 -4.00 -2.41 49.77
C ALA A 483 -5.04 -3.50 50.08
N LYS A 484 -4.84 -4.27 51.16
CA LYS A 484 -5.67 -5.43 51.54
C LYS A 484 -5.90 -6.44 50.42
N GLY A 485 -4.90 -6.62 49.51
CA GLY A 485 -5.03 -7.46 48.34
C GLY A 485 -3.75 -8.18 47.95
N THR A 486 -3.91 -9.23 47.12
CA THR A 486 -2.81 -9.99 46.53
C THR A 486 -2.53 -9.51 45.13
N PHE A 487 -1.28 -9.15 44.85
CA PHE A 487 -0.79 -8.65 43.54
C PHE A 487 0.02 -9.75 42.87
N CYS A 488 -0.40 -10.18 41.69
CA CYS A 488 0.21 -11.24 40.92
C CYS A 488 0.82 -10.70 39.62
N THR A 489 2.09 -11.00 39.39
CA THR A 489 2.87 -10.52 38.25
C THR A 489 2.89 -11.54 37.12
N TYR A 490 2.64 -11.08 35.92
CA TYR A 490 2.73 -11.79 34.65
C TYR A 490 3.73 -11.06 33.74
N SER A 491 5.01 -11.38 33.89
CA SER A 491 6.12 -10.65 33.26
C SER A 491 6.07 -10.74 31.74
N LYS A 492 5.66 -11.88 31.19
CA LYS A 492 5.52 -12.09 29.73
C LYS A 492 4.48 -11.16 29.10
N GLN A 493 3.43 -10.82 29.85
CA GLN A 493 2.36 -9.92 29.42
C GLN A 493 2.61 -8.47 29.83
N HIS A 494 3.65 -8.20 30.61
CA HIS A 494 3.92 -6.89 31.23
C HIS A 494 2.74 -6.38 32.06
N VAL A 495 2.10 -7.25 32.86
CA VAL A 495 0.89 -6.94 33.63
C VAL A 495 1.04 -7.41 35.07
N VAL A 496 0.48 -6.60 35.98
CA VAL A 496 0.20 -7.02 37.36
C VAL A 496 -1.31 -6.93 37.59
N VAL A 497 -1.90 -8.02 38.09
CA VAL A 497 -3.32 -8.05 38.49
C VAL A 497 -3.43 -8.15 39.99
N ALA A 498 -4.40 -7.43 40.59
CA ALA A 498 -4.64 -7.50 41.99
C ALA A 498 -6.07 -7.94 42.29
N TYR A 499 -6.21 -8.89 43.25
CA TYR A 499 -7.50 -9.42 43.69
C TYR A 499 -7.64 -9.43 45.20
N TYR A 500 -8.87 -9.47 45.68
CA TYR A 500 -9.24 -9.52 47.09
C TYR A 500 -9.85 -10.88 47.48
N LYS A 501 -10.24 -11.09 48.74
CA LYS A 501 -10.79 -12.36 49.28
C LYS A 501 -11.86 -13.03 48.41
N GLY A 502 -12.65 -12.28 47.63
CA GLY A 502 -13.62 -12.80 46.65
C GLY A 502 -13.06 -13.15 45.28
N GLN A 503 -11.74 -13.20 45.12
CA GLN A 503 -11.02 -13.51 43.86
C GLN A 503 -11.25 -12.52 42.71
N GLN A 504 -12.17 -11.55 42.83
CA GLN A 504 -12.43 -10.53 41.81
C GLN A 504 -11.27 -9.55 41.70
N LEU A 505 -10.97 -9.17 40.42
CA LEU A 505 -9.94 -8.18 40.13
C LEU A 505 -10.40 -6.79 40.55
N PHE A 506 -9.63 -6.10 41.38
CA PHE A 506 -9.90 -4.72 41.80
C PHE A 506 -8.86 -3.71 41.26
N GLU A 507 -7.69 -4.16 40.86
CA GLU A 507 -6.67 -3.35 40.20
C GLU A 507 -5.94 -4.17 39.11
N ILE A 508 -5.66 -3.53 37.96
CA ILE A 508 -4.84 -4.08 36.89
C ILE A 508 -3.81 -3.00 36.51
N ARG A 509 -2.53 -3.37 36.44
CA ARG A 509 -1.40 -2.49 36.07
C ARG A 509 -0.77 -2.91 34.76
N SER A 510 -0.52 -1.94 33.86
CA SER A 510 0.20 -2.13 32.63
C SER A 510 1.62 -1.58 32.74
N TYR A 511 2.59 -2.42 32.41
CA TYR A 511 4.02 -2.08 32.24
C TYR A 511 4.41 -2.20 30.77
N ASP A 512 3.48 -1.99 29.85
CA ASP A 512 3.75 -2.09 28.39
C ASP A 512 4.93 -1.18 27.99
N PRO A 513 5.92 -1.68 27.26
CA PRO A 513 7.11 -0.89 26.88
C PRO A 513 6.79 0.39 26.11
N SER A 514 5.67 0.44 25.38
CA SER A 514 5.25 1.64 24.64
C SER A 514 4.90 2.83 25.54
N LEU A 515 4.62 2.60 26.84
CA LEU A 515 4.32 3.64 27.83
C LEU A 515 5.49 4.60 28.04
N LYS A 516 6.73 4.15 27.86
CA LYS A 516 7.93 4.98 27.95
C LYS A 516 8.00 6.11 26.90
N ALA A 517 7.13 6.09 25.90
CA ALA A 517 6.97 7.19 24.97
C ALA A 517 6.21 8.39 25.56
N LEU A 518 5.47 8.20 26.67
CA LEU A 518 4.58 9.20 27.25
C LEU A 518 5.25 9.96 28.39
N THR A 519 5.12 11.29 28.37
CA THR A 519 5.53 12.18 29.47
C THR A 519 4.30 12.58 30.29
N ILE A 520 4.54 13.12 31.48
CA ILE A 520 3.47 13.68 32.33
C ILE A 520 2.69 14.79 31.60
N GLN A 521 3.37 15.59 30.77
CA GLN A 521 2.74 16.63 29.98
C GLN A 521 1.84 16.07 28.89
N ASP A 522 2.22 14.95 28.22
CA ASP A 522 1.37 14.28 27.24
C ASP A 522 0.05 13.81 27.89
N ILE A 523 0.13 13.23 29.10
CA ILE A 523 -1.03 12.78 29.87
C ILE A 523 -1.93 13.98 30.24
N LYS A 524 -1.36 15.06 30.82
CA LYS A 524 -2.11 16.26 31.20
C LYS A 524 -2.74 16.96 30.00
N ASN A 525 -2.06 16.99 28.86
CA ASN A 525 -2.60 17.57 27.62
C ASN A 525 -3.81 16.78 27.08
N TYR A 526 -3.81 15.46 27.25
CA TYR A 526 -4.91 14.60 26.75
C TYR A 526 -6.09 14.50 27.72
N PHE A 527 -5.83 14.25 29.02
CA PHE A 527 -6.87 14.01 30.04
C PHE A 527 -7.31 15.29 30.78
N GLY A 528 -6.60 16.39 30.58
CA GLY A 528 -6.84 17.64 31.31
C GLY A 528 -6.20 17.65 32.70
N SER A 529 -6.75 18.50 33.61
CA SER A 529 -6.25 18.60 34.98
C SER A 529 -6.53 17.30 35.76
N PRO A 530 -5.51 16.69 36.40
CA PRO A 530 -5.69 15.47 37.17
C PRO A 530 -6.54 15.72 38.44
N LYS A 531 -7.25 14.68 38.88
CA LYS A 531 -7.99 14.70 40.15
C LYS A 531 -7.03 14.76 41.34
N THR A 532 -5.93 14.06 41.26
CA THR A 532 -4.84 14.12 42.25
C THR A 532 -3.51 14.15 41.54
N ASP A 533 -2.53 14.86 42.10
CA ASP A 533 -1.16 14.98 41.68
C ASP A 533 -0.31 14.93 42.95
N VAL A 534 0.31 13.77 43.22
CA VAL A 534 0.95 13.49 44.50
C VAL A 534 2.36 12.96 44.27
N LYS A 535 3.34 13.55 44.96
CA LYS A 535 4.71 13.01 45.05
C LYS A 535 4.83 12.16 46.32
N THR A 536 5.24 10.91 46.11
CA THR A 536 5.35 9.93 47.20
C THR A 536 6.74 9.90 47.82
N THR A 537 6.85 9.35 49.05
CA THR A 537 8.14 9.09 49.71
C THR A 537 9.00 8.07 48.96
N ASN A 538 8.39 7.24 48.09
CA ASN A 538 9.07 6.25 47.22
C ASN A 538 9.68 6.88 45.97
N LYS A 539 9.79 8.21 45.91
CA LYS A 539 10.30 8.95 44.75
C LYS A 539 9.50 8.70 43.46
N GLU A 540 8.18 8.70 43.56
CA GLU A 540 7.23 8.60 42.44
C GLU A 540 6.33 9.81 42.41
N GLU A 541 5.96 10.28 41.22
CA GLU A 541 4.87 11.22 40.98
C GLU A 541 3.68 10.46 40.43
N ILE A 542 2.55 10.51 41.12
CA ILE A 542 1.32 9.79 40.75
C ILE A 542 0.23 10.81 40.42
N ILE A 543 -0.23 10.81 39.20
CA ILE A 543 -1.38 11.59 38.76
C ILE A 543 -2.59 10.68 38.52
N SER A 544 -3.78 11.10 38.92
CA SER A 544 -4.98 10.27 38.75
C SER A 544 -6.15 10.99 38.11
N TYR A 545 -6.99 10.19 37.43
CA TYR A 545 -8.22 10.63 36.78
C TYR A 545 -9.37 9.67 37.11
N THR A 546 -10.61 10.18 37.08
CA THR A 546 -11.81 9.35 37.22
C THR A 546 -12.31 8.95 35.82
N VAL A 547 -12.48 7.65 35.57
CA VAL A 547 -12.98 7.10 34.30
C VAL A 547 -14.14 6.16 34.63
N GLY A 548 -15.38 6.65 34.49
CA GLY A 548 -16.56 5.93 34.95
C GLY A 548 -16.51 5.70 36.47
N THR A 549 -16.62 4.45 36.92
CA THR A 549 -16.48 4.05 38.32
C THR A 549 -15.06 3.72 38.75
N ASN A 550 -14.11 3.82 37.82
CA ASN A 550 -12.71 3.44 38.02
C ASN A 550 -11.83 4.69 38.25
N THR A 551 -10.69 4.48 38.92
CA THR A 551 -9.60 5.45 38.99
C THR A 551 -8.45 5.00 38.12
N LEU A 552 -8.10 5.82 37.15
CA LEU A 552 -6.92 5.63 36.26
C LEU A 552 -5.75 6.41 36.88
N LYS A 553 -4.67 5.71 37.20
CA LYS A 553 -3.46 6.29 37.81
C LYS A 553 -2.29 6.13 36.87
N PHE A 554 -1.49 7.16 36.68
CA PHE A 554 -0.24 7.16 35.96
C PHE A 554 0.92 7.41 36.93
N VAL A 555 1.95 6.57 36.89
CA VAL A 555 3.06 6.59 37.85
C VAL A 555 4.36 6.91 37.10
N PHE A 556 5.04 7.95 37.58
CA PHE A 556 6.30 8.45 37.02
C PHE A 556 7.40 8.37 38.09
N PRO A 557 8.62 7.83 37.79
CA PRO A 557 9.73 7.83 38.73
C PRO A 557 10.31 9.25 38.88
N LEU A 558 10.57 9.68 40.12
CA LEU A 558 11.26 10.93 40.41
C LEU A 558 12.78 10.70 40.48
N GLY A 559 13.58 11.66 40.01
CA GLY A 559 15.04 11.62 40.14
C GLY A 559 15.80 11.14 38.90
N THR A 560 15.12 10.96 37.78
CA THR A 560 15.74 10.74 36.45
C THR A 560 15.70 12.02 35.62
N GLN A 561 16.65 12.20 34.68
CA GLN A 561 16.67 13.37 33.79
C GLN A 561 15.44 13.50 32.89
N HIS A 562 14.68 12.42 32.68
CA HIS A 562 13.47 12.37 31.88
C HIS A 562 12.35 11.64 32.63
N LEU A 563 11.27 12.34 32.93
CA LEU A 563 10.07 11.79 33.58
C LEU A 563 9.18 11.11 32.54
N TYR A 564 9.51 9.87 32.18
CA TYR A 564 8.68 9.01 31.35
C TYR A 564 7.77 8.13 32.20
N LEU A 565 6.59 7.78 31.66
CA LEU A 565 5.64 6.92 32.33
C LEU A 565 6.26 5.53 32.59
N ASP A 566 6.29 5.12 33.87
CA ASP A 566 6.73 3.78 34.25
C ASP A 566 5.63 2.77 34.00
N HIS A 567 4.47 3.00 34.59
CA HIS A 567 3.27 2.19 34.40
C HIS A 567 2.01 3.02 34.62
N TYR A 568 0.88 2.45 34.22
CA TYR A 568 -0.41 2.96 34.68
C TYR A 568 -1.25 1.84 35.28
N SER A 569 -2.15 2.20 36.20
CA SER A 569 -3.08 1.27 36.80
C SER A 569 -4.52 1.73 36.66
N LEU A 570 -5.40 0.76 36.56
CA LEU A 570 -6.85 0.95 36.67
C LEU A 570 -7.33 0.28 37.94
N TYR A 571 -7.95 1.07 38.84
CA TYR A 571 -8.35 0.66 40.17
C TYR A 571 -9.85 0.93 40.42
N ASN A 572 -10.52 -0.01 41.10
CA ASN A 572 -11.92 0.13 41.48
C ASN A 572 -12.13 -0.04 42.99
N ALA A 573 -12.35 1.07 43.69
CA ALA A 573 -12.52 1.10 45.14
C ALA A 573 -13.81 0.40 45.65
N SER A 574 -14.84 0.26 44.80
CA SER A 574 -16.14 -0.32 45.25
C SER A 574 -16.02 -1.84 45.48
N ILE A 575 -15.09 -2.52 44.79
CA ILE A 575 -14.87 -3.97 44.97
C ILE A 575 -14.29 -4.25 46.36
N VAL A 576 -13.38 -3.39 46.84
CA VAL A 576 -12.74 -3.54 48.15
C VAL A 576 -13.71 -3.18 49.27
N LYS A 577 -14.63 -2.21 49.05
CA LYS A 577 -15.60 -1.76 50.07
C LYS A 577 -16.76 -2.75 50.26
N ASN A 578 -17.28 -3.35 49.19
CA ASN A 578 -18.44 -4.26 49.28
C ASN A 578 -18.13 -5.57 50.00
N ASN A 579 -16.86 -5.96 50.12
CA ASN A 579 -16.47 -7.20 50.82
C ASN A 579 -16.09 -6.98 52.30
N MET A 580 -16.36 -5.79 52.87
CA MET A 580 -16.13 -5.51 54.30
C MET A 580 -17.42 -5.62 55.14
N ALA A 581 -18.57 -5.96 54.53
CA ALA A 581 -19.86 -6.11 55.21
C ALA A 581 -20.26 -7.61 55.35
N GLY A 582 -19.26 -8.52 55.48
CA GLY A 582 -19.46 -9.93 55.78
C GLY A 582 -18.44 -10.45 56.77
#